data_72f329f6264babfa70901c40a32f70ab
#
_entry.id   72f329f6264babfa70901c40a32f70ab
#
_cell.length_a   1.000
_cell.length_b   1.000
_cell.length_c   1.000
_cell.angle_alpha   90.00
_cell.angle_beta   90.00
_cell.angle_gamma   90.00
#
_symmetry.space_group_name_H-M   'P 1'
#
loop_
_entity.id
_entity.type
_entity.pdbx_description
1 polymer ?
#
loop_
_entity_poly.entity_id
_entity_poly.type
_entity_poly.pdbx_seq_one_letter_code
_entity_poly.pdbx_strand_id
1 'polypeptide(L)'
;APSQTNQFLGGVDYMNLYNRATRTRDASAPLTYSISKIYGTLNGGDPNIYPNVNWYNELFKDYTINRKANLNVNGGGDIAQYYLSVSHNNDTGLLKVDPLNNFNNNIDIKRSNLRANINIDLTNSTKIAVKFYSLFEGYNGPSVSANDIFGSVMQANPSNFPKYFAYQDNLGYNHTLFGNKGNGGFPNPYADMVKGYKDRFTNTIFSQVQIEQDLSFITEGLKFRGMASVRTYTENENSREYTPFYYGMAEVETELGIENYLY
;
A
#
# COMPACT_ATOMS: atom_id res chain seq x y z
N ALA A 1 -3.45 -14.65 -6.79
CA ALA A 1 -4.47 -14.38 -5.76
C ALA A 1 -4.23 -15.31 -4.60
N PRO A 2 -4.32 -14.87 -3.34
CA PRO A 2 -4.25 -15.80 -2.22
C PRO A 2 -5.40 -16.81 -2.37
N SER A 3 -5.07 -18.10 -2.27
CA SER A 3 -6.03 -19.18 -2.42
C SER A 3 -7.01 -19.31 -1.25
N GLN A 4 -6.85 -18.51 -0.20
CA GLN A 4 -7.75 -18.41 0.95
C GLN A 4 -7.84 -16.94 1.38
N THR A 5 -9.04 -16.38 1.33
CA THR A 5 -9.37 -15.15 2.03
C THR A 5 -9.66 -15.49 3.49
N ASN A 6 -8.99 -14.85 4.44
CA ASN A 6 -9.33 -14.98 5.84
C ASN A 6 -10.80 -14.53 6.02
N GLN A 7 -11.64 -15.39 6.55
CA GLN A 7 -12.98 -15.00 6.92
C GLN A 7 -12.91 -14.21 8.24
N PHE A 8 -13.27 -12.94 8.17
CA PHE A 8 -13.38 -12.09 9.35
C PHE A 8 -14.73 -12.34 10.02
N LEU A 9 -14.71 -12.37 11.35
CA LEU A 9 -15.92 -12.50 12.13
C LEU A 9 -16.78 -11.24 11.99
N GLY A 10 -18.09 -11.42 11.83
CA GLY A 10 -19.04 -10.34 11.99
C GLY A 10 -19.11 -9.87 13.45
N GLY A 11 -19.63 -8.66 13.66
CA GLY A 11 -19.73 -8.08 15.01
C GLY A 11 -20.47 -8.93 16.01
N VAL A 12 -21.55 -9.60 15.60
CA VAL A 12 -22.34 -10.49 16.46
C VAL A 12 -21.53 -11.68 16.95
N ASP A 13 -20.86 -12.39 16.04
CA ASP A 13 -20.04 -13.55 16.39
C ASP A 13 -18.82 -13.12 17.22
N TYR A 14 -18.20 -12.01 16.87
CA TYR A 14 -17.11 -11.44 17.66
C TYR A 14 -17.53 -11.17 19.10
N MET A 15 -18.64 -10.46 19.31
CA MET A 15 -19.13 -10.11 20.64
C MET A 15 -19.47 -11.36 21.47
N ASN A 16 -20.12 -12.35 20.85
CA ASN A 16 -20.47 -13.62 21.51
C ASN A 16 -19.21 -14.40 21.91
N LEU A 17 -18.24 -14.52 21.03
CA LEU A 17 -16.98 -15.22 21.32
C LEU A 17 -16.18 -14.48 22.41
N TYR A 18 -16.15 -13.17 22.37
CA TYR A 18 -15.48 -12.36 23.38
C TYR A 18 -16.11 -12.54 24.77
N ASN A 19 -17.43 -12.44 24.86
CA ASN A 19 -18.17 -12.67 26.11
C ASN A 19 -17.94 -14.11 26.64
N ARG A 20 -17.92 -15.10 25.73
CA ARG A 20 -17.61 -16.49 26.08
C ARG A 20 -16.18 -16.63 26.62
N ALA A 21 -15.20 -16.02 25.97
CA ALA A 21 -13.80 -16.05 26.40
C ALA A 21 -13.63 -15.41 27.79
N THR A 22 -14.31 -14.28 28.06
CA THR A 22 -14.30 -13.62 29.37
C THR A 22 -14.83 -14.56 30.45
N ARG A 23 -15.99 -15.18 30.24
CA ARG A 23 -16.61 -16.09 31.20
C ARG A 23 -15.87 -17.41 31.41
N THR A 24 -15.10 -17.84 30.41
CA THR A 24 -14.22 -19.03 30.54
C THR A 24 -13.08 -18.77 31.52
N ARG A 25 -12.63 -17.52 31.64
CA ARG A 25 -11.55 -17.10 32.55
C ARG A 25 -12.08 -16.81 33.94
N ASP A 26 -13.26 -16.16 34.02
CA ASP A 26 -13.97 -15.83 35.27
C ASP A 26 -15.47 -15.94 35.02
N ALA A 27 -16.08 -16.97 35.59
CA ALA A 27 -17.53 -17.24 35.47
C ALA A 27 -18.42 -16.12 36.04
N SER A 28 -17.89 -15.32 36.96
CA SER A 28 -18.59 -14.20 37.61
C SER A 28 -18.39 -12.87 36.89
N ALA A 29 -17.50 -12.81 35.90
CA ALA A 29 -17.21 -11.57 35.18
C ALA A 29 -18.46 -11.02 34.45
N PRO A 30 -18.70 -9.71 34.49
CA PRO A 30 -19.78 -9.10 33.74
C PRO A 30 -19.52 -9.27 32.22
N LEU A 31 -20.61 -9.30 31.46
CA LEU A 31 -20.49 -9.33 30.00
C LEU A 31 -19.85 -8.04 29.48
N THR A 32 -18.81 -8.16 28.68
CA THR A 32 -18.17 -7.00 28.02
C THR A 32 -19.13 -6.37 27.01
N TYR A 33 -19.87 -7.19 26.28
CA TYR A 33 -20.92 -6.76 25.36
C TYR A 33 -22.28 -7.14 25.92
N SER A 34 -23.16 -6.14 26.10
CA SER A 34 -24.51 -6.35 26.59
C SER A 34 -25.36 -7.15 25.60
N ILE A 35 -26.39 -7.82 26.10
CA ILE A 35 -27.35 -8.55 25.26
C ILE A 35 -28.05 -7.57 24.31
N SER A 36 -28.42 -6.38 24.77
CA SER A 36 -29.02 -5.33 23.93
C SER A 36 -28.11 -4.92 22.75
N LYS A 37 -26.81 -4.76 22.99
CA LYS A 37 -25.82 -4.45 21.94
C LYS A 37 -25.77 -5.55 20.89
N ILE A 38 -25.71 -6.81 21.31
CA ILE A 38 -25.69 -7.97 20.41
C ILE A 38 -26.97 -8.05 19.57
N TYR A 39 -28.15 -7.92 20.21
CA TYR A 39 -29.42 -7.94 19.49
C TYR A 39 -29.62 -6.72 18.57
N GLY A 40 -29.21 -5.52 18.99
CA GLY A 40 -29.24 -4.33 18.15
C GLY A 40 -28.40 -4.50 16.89
N THR A 41 -27.19 -5.07 17.02
CA THR A 41 -26.33 -5.38 15.88
C THR A 41 -26.92 -6.48 14.99
N LEU A 42 -27.49 -7.53 15.59
CA LEU A 42 -28.11 -8.66 14.84
C LEU A 42 -29.31 -8.21 14.01
N ASN A 43 -30.12 -7.32 14.54
CA ASN A 43 -31.34 -6.81 13.89
C ASN A 43 -31.07 -5.64 12.93
N GLY A 44 -29.82 -5.26 12.70
CA GLY A 44 -29.47 -4.15 11.82
C GLY A 44 -29.93 -2.79 12.33
N GLY A 45 -29.82 -2.56 13.64
CA GLY A 45 -30.09 -1.27 14.27
C GLY A 45 -29.17 -0.16 13.71
N ASP A 46 -29.34 1.08 14.21
CA ASP A 46 -28.54 2.22 13.75
C ASP A 46 -27.03 1.87 13.77
N PRO A 47 -26.34 1.89 12.62
CA PRO A 47 -24.93 1.50 12.52
C PRO A 47 -23.98 2.42 13.31
N ASN A 48 -24.42 3.61 13.69
CA ASN A 48 -23.65 4.50 14.56
C ASN A 48 -23.63 4.01 16.00
N ILE A 49 -24.70 3.35 16.43
CA ILE A 49 -24.87 2.79 17.78
C ILE A 49 -24.50 1.30 17.82
N TYR A 50 -24.90 0.56 16.78
CA TYR A 50 -24.72 -0.88 16.65
C TYR A 50 -23.82 -1.24 15.44
N PRO A 51 -22.57 -0.76 15.39
CA PRO A 51 -21.70 -1.00 14.25
C PRO A 51 -21.42 -2.49 14.06
N ASN A 52 -21.33 -2.88 12.78
CA ASN A 52 -20.95 -4.22 12.31
C ASN A 52 -20.07 -4.08 11.09
N VAL A 53 -18.83 -3.67 11.32
CA VAL A 53 -17.90 -3.29 10.25
C VAL A 53 -17.05 -4.48 9.82
N ASN A 54 -17.16 -4.90 8.58
CA ASN A 54 -16.18 -5.77 7.98
C ASN A 54 -15.02 -4.93 7.44
N TRP A 55 -14.03 -4.67 8.29
CA TRP A 55 -12.89 -3.80 7.96
C TRP A 55 -12.14 -4.22 6.71
N TYR A 56 -12.03 -5.52 6.44
CA TYR A 56 -11.39 -5.99 5.22
C TYR A 56 -12.19 -5.59 3.98
N ASN A 57 -13.48 -5.86 3.97
CA ASN A 57 -14.35 -5.52 2.84
C ASN A 57 -14.53 -4.00 2.68
N GLU A 58 -14.38 -3.22 3.76
CA GLU A 58 -14.43 -1.75 3.66
C GLU A 58 -13.22 -1.19 2.91
N LEU A 59 -12.02 -1.73 3.16
CA LEU A 59 -10.78 -1.15 2.65
C LEU A 59 -10.25 -1.82 1.39
N PHE A 60 -10.50 -3.12 1.20
CA PHE A 60 -9.84 -3.88 0.14
C PHE A 60 -10.80 -4.25 -1.00
N LYS A 61 -10.24 -4.28 -2.21
CA LYS A 61 -10.87 -4.85 -3.42
C LYS A 61 -10.64 -6.34 -3.46
N ASP A 62 -11.52 -7.05 -4.16
CA ASP A 62 -11.37 -8.49 -4.34
C ASP A 62 -10.22 -8.85 -5.28
N TYR A 63 -9.87 -7.96 -6.22
CA TYR A 63 -8.79 -8.17 -7.18
C TYR A 63 -8.16 -6.86 -7.64
N THR A 64 -6.96 -6.99 -8.20
CA THR A 64 -6.24 -5.93 -8.89
C THR A 64 -5.71 -6.43 -10.23
N ILE A 65 -5.36 -5.51 -11.11
CA ILE A 65 -4.81 -5.82 -12.44
C ILE A 65 -3.41 -5.23 -12.53
N ASN A 66 -2.42 -6.11 -12.69
CA ASN A 66 -1.05 -5.73 -12.98
C ASN A 66 -0.80 -5.84 -14.49
N ARG A 67 -0.07 -4.88 -15.04
CA ARG A 67 0.22 -4.82 -16.48
C ARG A 67 1.72 -4.84 -16.70
N LYS A 68 2.15 -5.63 -17.68
CA LYS A 68 3.56 -5.73 -18.08
C LYS A 68 3.71 -5.73 -19.58
N ALA A 69 4.61 -4.89 -20.08
CA ALA A 69 5.01 -4.86 -21.48
C ALA A 69 6.53 -4.97 -21.59
N ASN A 70 7.03 -5.76 -22.53
CA ASN A 70 8.44 -5.90 -22.84
C ASN A 70 8.64 -5.83 -24.34
N LEU A 71 9.69 -5.13 -24.75
CA LEU A 71 10.18 -5.12 -26.13
C LEU A 71 11.69 -5.37 -26.11
N ASN A 72 12.14 -6.32 -26.91
CA ASN A 72 13.55 -6.64 -27.07
C ASN A 72 13.90 -6.59 -28.55
N VAL A 73 15.03 -5.99 -28.85
CA VAL A 73 15.61 -5.95 -30.20
C VAL A 73 17.08 -6.33 -30.08
N ASN A 74 17.52 -7.28 -30.89
CA ASN A 74 18.92 -7.65 -31.00
C ASN A 74 19.28 -7.84 -32.45
N GLY A 75 20.53 -7.57 -32.76
CA GLY A 75 21.05 -7.70 -34.10
C GLY A 75 22.55 -7.43 -34.13
N GLY A 76 23.12 -7.50 -35.31
CA GLY A 76 24.52 -7.20 -35.51
C GLY A 76 25.09 -7.85 -36.75
N GLY A 77 26.34 -7.55 -36.98
CA GLY A 77 27.19 -8.11 -38.01
C GLY A 77 28.61 -8.31 -37.49
N ASP A 78 29.56 -8.37 -38.38
CA ASP A 78 30.96 -8.66 -38.04
C ASP A 78 31.65 -7.56 -37.23
N ILE A 79 31.14 -6.30 -37.33
CA ILE A 79 31.76 -5.14 -36.68
C ILE A 79 31.04 -4.81 -35.37
N ALA A 80 29.72 -4.98 -35.32
CA ALA A 80 28.96 -4.58 -34.14
C ALA A 80 27.79 -5.52 -33.88
N GLN A 81 27.55 -5.79 -32.57
CA GLN A 81 26.41 -6.56 -32.07
C GLN A 81 25.73 -5.73 -31.00
N TYR A 82 24.40 -5.72 -31.01
CA TYR A 82 23.63 -4.98 -30.04
C TYR A 82 22.45 -5.78 -29.50
N TYR A 83 22.12 -5.47 -28.28
CA TYR A 83 20.91 -5.90 -27.59
C TYR A 83 20.29 -4.69 -26.91
N LEU A 84 19.03 -4.40 -27.23
CA LEU A 84 18.21 -3.36 -26.60
C LEU A 84 16.98 -4.00 -25.99
N SER A 85 16.63 -3.57 -24.79
CA SER A 85 15.43 -4.04 -24.10
C SER A 85 14.76 -2.88 -23.36
N VAL A 86 13.45 -2.76 -23.56
CA VAL A 86 12.59 -1.83 -22.82
C VAL A 86 11.50 -2.63 -22.16
N SER A 87 11.26 -2.38 -20.89
CA SER A 87 10.12 -2.95 -20.18
C SER A 87 9.39 -1.90 -19.36
N HIS A 88 8.08 -2.04 -19.30
CA HIS A 88 7.21 -1.24 -18.45
C HIS A 88 6.28 -2.15 -17.65
N ASN A 89 6.28 -1.97 -16.33
CA ASN A 89 5.37 -2.68 -15.41
C ASN A 89 4.54 -1.64 -14.66
N ASN A 90 3.25 -1.92 -14.49
CA ASN A 90 2.36 -1.18 -13.61
C ASN A 90 1.69 -2.17 -12.66
N ASP A 91 2.03 -2.06 -11.37
CA ASP A 91 1.52 -2.89 -10.29
C ASP A 91 0.61 -2.03 -9.40
N THR A 92 -0.67 -2.40 -9.31
CA THR A 92 -1.68 -1.71 -8.50
C THR A 92 -2.03 -2.49 -7.25
N GLY A 93 -2.20 -1.77 -6.13
CA GLY A 93 -2.59 -2.36 -4.85
C GLY A 93 -4.08 -2.72 -4.77
N LEU A 94 -4.43 -3.38 -3.68
CA LEU A 94 -5.80 -3.83 -3.40
C LEU A 94 -6.63 -2.82 -2.60
N LEU A 95 -6.08 -1.69 -2.14
CA LEU A 95 -6.86 -0.70 -1.41
C LEU A 95 -7.92 -0.07 -2.31
N LYS A 96 -9.09 0.18 -1.76
CA LYS A 96 -10.15 0.94 -2.43
C LYS A 96 -9.73 2.41 -2.50
N VAL A 97 -9.93 3.03 -3.66
CA VAL A 97 -9.77 4.48 -3.79
C VAL A 97 -11.01 5.14 -3.20
N ASP A 98 -10.80 6.05 -2.26
CA ASP A 98 -11.89 6.74 -1.56
C ASP A 98 -12.07 8.17 -2.10
N PRO A 99 -13.30 8.59 -2.41
CA PRO A 99 -13.58 9.93 -2.93
C PRO A 99 -13.46 11.05 -1.88
N LEU A 100 -13.26 10.72 -0.61
CA LEU A 100 -13.06 11.70 0.46
C LEU A 100 -11.90 12.65 0.15
N ASN A 101 -10.87 12.13 -0.50
CA ASN A 101 -9.67 12.87 -0.85
C ASN A 101 -9.56 13.09 -2.36
N ASN A 102 -8.85 14.14 -2.75
CA ASN A 102 -8.51 14.42 -4.15
C ASN A 102 -7.22 13.72 -4.63
N PHE A 103 -6.69 12.79 -3.84
CA PHE A 103 -5.51 11.98 -4.17
C PHE A 103 -5.83 10.49 -4.21
N ASN A 104 -4.99 9.74 -4.91
CA ASN A 104 -5.11 8.28 -4.94
C ASN A 104 -4.48 7.67 -3.68
N ASN A 105 -5.32 7.12 -2.81
CA ASN A 105 -4.89 6.41 -1.60
C ASN A 105 -4.58 4.93 -1.83
N ASN A 106 -4.66 4.43 -3.07
CA ASN A 106 -4.21 3.07 -3.39
C ASN A 106 -2.74 3.07 -3.82
N ILE A 107 -2.09 1.94 -3.65
CA ILE A 107 -0.73 1.73 -4.15
C ILE A 107 -0.77 1.63 -5.67
N ASP A 108 0.10 2.41 -6.32
CA ASP A 108 0.36 2.36 -7.76
C ASP A 108 1.87 2.44 -7.97
N ILE A 109 2.48 1.37 -8.50
CA ILE A 109 3.91 1.29 -8.72
C ILE A 109 4.16 1.13 -10.22
N LYS A 110 4.84 2.11 -10.81
CA LYS A 110 5.22 2.12 -12.22
C LYS A 110 6.73 1.96 -12.35
N ARG A 111 7.17 0.91 -13.03
CA ARG A 111 8.59 0.64 -13.27
C ARG A 111 8.86 0.60 -14.75
N SER A 112 9.82 1.42 -15.19
CA SER A 112 10.32 1.41 -16.55
C SER A 112 11.80 1.08 -16.54
N ASN A 113 12.18 0.06 -17.30
CA ASN A 113 13.55 -0.40 -17.48
C ASN A 113 14.00 -0.16 -18.90
N LEU A 114 15.22 0.36 -19.06
CA LEU A 114 15.93 0.38 -20.33
C LEU A 114 17.28 -0.33 -20.15
N ARG A 115 17.59 -1.24 -21.06
CA ARG A 115 18.90 -1.91 -21.11
C ARG A 115 19.43 -1.86 -22.53
N ALA A 116 20.70 -1.48 -22.65
CA ALA A 116 21.43 -1.53 -23.91
C ALA A 116 22.79 -2.20 -23.65
N ASN A 117 23.13 -3.20 -24.49
CA ASN A 117 24.44 -3.80 -24.54
C ASN A 117 24.91 -3.70 -25.99
N ILE A 118 26.07 -3.13 -26.20
CA ILE A 118 26.65 -2.95 -27.52
C ILE A 118 28.11 -3.46 -27.48
N ASN A 119 28.42 -4.39 -28.32
CA ASN A 119 29.79 -4.87 -28.52
C ASN A 119 30.26 -4.41 -29.91
N ILE A 120 31.43 -3.83 -30.00
CA ILE A 120 32.01 -3.28 -31.22
C ILE A 120 33.41 -3.86 -31.38
N ASP A 121 33.66 -4.56 -32.48
CA ASP A 121 34.98 -4.94 -32.93
C ASP A 121 35.54 -3.79 -33.78
N LEU A 122 36.12 -2.78 -33.09
CA LEU A 122 36.57 -1.54 -33.70
C LEU A 122 37.69 -1.77 -34.74
N THR A 123 38.57 -2.71 -34.41
CA THR A 123 39.62 -3.27 -35.28
C THR A 123 39.78 -4.76 -34.99
N ASN A 124 40.59 -5.45 -35.77
CA ASN A 124 40.91 -6.87 -35.48
C ASN A 124 41.57 -7.10 -34.11
N SER A 125 42.15 -6.05 -33.52
CA SER A 125 42.86 -6.11 -32.25
C SER A 125 42.16 -5.32 -31.12
N THR A 126 41.12 -4.51 -31.44
CA THR A 126 40.46 -3.62 -30.46
C THR A 126 38.98 -3.90 -30.41
N LYS A 127 38.51 -4.24 -29.19
CA LYS A 127 37.09 -4.46 -28.91
C LYS A 127 36.58 -3.47 -27.85
N ILE A 128 35.39 -2.95 -28.05
CA ILE A 128 34.72 -2.06 -27.12
C ILE A 128 33.38 -2.69 -26.74
N ALA A 129 33.09 -2.74 -25.44
CA ALA A 129 31.76 -3.12 -24.92
C ALA A 129 31.16 -1.96 -24.13
N VAL A 130 29.95 -1.57 -24.51
CA VAL A 130 29.17 -0.55 -23.82
C VAL A 130 27.96 -1.21 -23.21
N LYS A 131 27.76 -1.00 -21.91
CA LYS A 131 26.57 -1.47 -21.18
C LYS A 131 25.88 -0.28 -20.55
N PHE A 132 24.60 -0.21 -20.79
CA PHE A 132 23.72 0.79 -20.19
C PHE A 132 22.52 0.11 -19.56
N TYR A 133 22.17 0.54 -18.36
CA TYR A 133 20.96 0.12 -17.65
C TYR A 133 20.36 1.32 -16.96
N SER A 134 19.05 1.47 -17.08
CA SER A 134 18.29 2.47 -16.33
C SER A 134 17.02 1.87 -15.80
N LEU A 135 16.70 2.17 -14.53
CA LEU A 135 15.46 1.84 -13.86
C LEU A 135 14.84 3.11 -13.32
N PHE A 136 13.64 3.40 -13.76
CA PHE A 136 12.78 4.45 -13.23
C PHE A 136 11.63 3.78 -12.47
N GLU A 137 11.44 4.12 -11.21
CA GLU A 137 10.32 3.66 -10.41
C GLU A 137 9.56 4.85 -9.84
N GLY A 138 8.27 4.91 -10.13
CA GLY A 138 7.31 5.79 -9.48
C GLY A 138 6.45 4.96 -8.53
N TYR A 139 6.32 5.41 -7.30
CA TYR A 139 5.42 4.87 -6.27
C TYR A 139 4.45 5.96 -5.87
N ASN A 140 3.17 5.65 -5.86
CA ASN A 140 2.12 6.40 -5.18
C ASN A 140 1.38 5.47 -4.21
N GLY A 141 1.01 5.97 -3.06
CA GLY A 141 0.27 5.17 -2.07
C GLY A 141 -0.13 5.99 -0.84
N PRO A 142 -0.78 5.37 0.14
CA PRO A 142 -1.12 6.03 1.39
C PRO A 142 0.14 6.42 2.16
N SER A 143 0.04 7.44 3.03
CA SER A 143 1.14 7.85 3.91
C SER A 143 1.52 6.75 4.90
N VAL A 144 0.54 5.98 5.37
CA VAL A 144 0.74 4.78 6.19
C VAL A 144 1.08 3.60 5.29
N SER A 145 2.01 2.75 5.71
CA SER A 145 2.38 1.59 4.90
C SER A 145 1.22 0.61 4.73
N ALA A 146 1.19 -0.11 3.60
CA ALA A 146 0.17 -1.15 3.37
C ALA A 146 0.16 -2.24 4.44
N ASN A 147 1.34 -2.58 4.97
CA ASN A 147 1.46 -3.58 6.04
C ASN A 147 0.83 -3.08 7.35
N ASP A 148 1.01 -1.80 7.66
CA ASP A 148 0.43 -1.20 8.86
C ASP A 148 -1.09 -1.08 8.73
N ILE A 149 -1.60 -0.67 7.55
CA ILE A 149 -3.04 -0.65 7.27
C ILE A 149 -3.62 -2.06 7.40
N PHE A 150 -2.96 -3.07 6.82
CA PHE A 150 -3.40 -4.46 6.96
C PHE A 150 -3.35 -4.93 8.41
N GLY A 151 -2.28 -4.60 9.15
CA GLY A 151 -2.17 -4.85 10.59
C GLY A 151 -3.28 -4.20 11.40
N SER A 152 -3.64 -2.95 11.08
CA SER A 152 -4.78 -2.25 11.68
C SER A 152 -6.10 -2.98 11.41
N VAL A 153 -6.33 -3.46 10.17
CA VAL A 153 -7.53 -4.23 9.81
C VAL A 153 -7.63 -5.52 10.62
N MET A 154 -6.51 -6.23 10.81
CA MET A 154 -6.48 -7.47 11.59
C MET A 154 -6.75 -7.26 13.08
N GLN A 155 -6.48 -6.06 13.61
CA GLN A 155 -6.66 -5.71 15.02
C GLN A 155 -7.98 -4.97 15.28
N ALA A 156 -8.59 -4.39 14.25
CA ALA A 156 -9.77 -3.57 14.40
C ALA A 156 -10.98 -4.41 14.81
N ASN A 157 -11.68 -3.93 15.84
CA ASN A 157 -12.87 -4.56 16.36
C ASN A 157 -14.08 -4.20 15.47
N PRO A 158 -14.87 -5.19 15.00
CA PRO A 158 -16.01 -4.95 14.09
C PRO A 158 -17.21 -4.25 14.75
N SER A 159 -17.28 -4.20 16.09
CA SER A 159 -18.47 -3.74 16.84
C SER A 159 -18.22 -2.51 17.71
N ASN A 160 -17.02 -1.92 17.68
CA ASN A 160 -16.71 -0.78 18.55
C ASN A 160 -17.22 0.55 17.99
N PHE A 161 -17.03 0.80 16.71
CA PHE A 161 -17.38 2.08 16.04
C PHE A 161 -17.49 1.88 14.53
N PRO A 162 -18.26 2.73 13.82
CA PRO A 162 -18.26 2.76 12.35
C PRO A 162 -16.95 3.37 11.82
N LYS A 163 -16.67 3.24 10.53
CA LYS A 163 -15.49 3.86 9.91
C LYS A 163 -15.47 5.38 10.10
N TYR A 164 -16.63 6.02 10.01
CA TYR A 164 -16.86 7.42 10.34
C TYR A 164 -18.34 7.66 10.65
N PHE A 165 -18.62 8.74 11.34
CA PHE A 165 -19.96 9.31 11.50
C PHE A 165 -20.12 10.40 10.42
N ALA A 166 -21.19 10.31 9.64
CA ALA A 166 -21.54 11.37 8.71
C ALA A 166 -22.22 12.51 9.47
N TYR A 167 -21.69 13.71 9.35
CA TYR A 167 -22.24 14.89 10.00
C TYR A 167 -22.31 16.04 9.02
N GLN A 168 -23.44 16.74 8.98
CA GLN A 168 -23.62 17.97 8.22
C GLN A 168 -23.80 19.12 9.20
N ASP A 169 -23.00 20.16 9.04
CA ASP A 169 -23.11 21.36 9.88
C ASP A 169 -24.31 22.26 9.48
N ASN A 170 -24.55 23.29 10.27
CA ASN A 170 -25.65 24.24 10.03
C ASN A 170 -25.49 25.07 8.74
N LEU A 171 -24.30 25.03 8.13
CA LEU A 171 -23.99 25.70 6.85
C LEU A 171 -24.14 24.75 5.66
N GLY A 172 -24.46 23.48 5.91
CA GLY A 172 -24.65 22.45 4.89
C GLY A 172 -23.36 21.75 4.45
N TYR A 173 -22.24 21.95 5.14
CA TYR A 173 -20.99 21.24 4.85
C TYR A 173 -21.00 19.86 5.48
N ASN A 174 -20.60 18.87 4.69
CA ASN A 174 -20.43 17.50 5.17
C ASN A 174 -19.05 17.32 5.81
N HIS A 175 -19.04 16.78 7.01
CA HIS A 175 -17.82 16.44 7.76
C HIS A 175 -17.70 14.94 7.94
N THR A 176 -16.48 14.42 7.80
CA THR A 176 -16.14 13.02 8.08
C THR A 176 -15.54 12.95 9.47
N LEU A 177 -16.33 12.46 10.43
CA LEU A 177 -15.93 12.31 11.82
C LEU A 177 -15.47 10.87 12.04
N PHE A 178 -14.16 10.61 12.05
CA PHE A 178 -13.61 9.25 12.12
C PHE A 178 -14.02 8.56 13.41
N GLY A 179 -14.60 7.36 13.29
CA GLY A 179 -15.08 6.60 14.44
C GLY A 179 -13.94 6.10 15.32
N ASN A 180 -14.13 6.18 16.64
CA ASN A 180 -13.25 5.56 17.62
C ASN A 180 -14.02 5.30 18.92
N LYS A 181 -13.35 4.64 19.87
CA LYS A 181 -13.86 4.40 21.21
C LYS A 181 -12.76 4.74 22.22
N GLY A 182 -13.07 5.59 23.18
CA GLY A 182 -12.13 5.94 24.24
C GLY A 182 -10.90 6.71 23.76
N ASN A 183 -11.06 7.99 23.45
CA ASN A 183 -9.97 8.95 23.18
C ASN A 183 -8.93 8.51 22.12
N GLY A 184 -9.36 7.80 21.09
CA GLY A 184 -8.46 7.39 20.00
C GLY A 184 -7.60 6.15 20.31
N GLY A 185 -7.90 5.39 21.36
CA GLY A 185 -7.10 4.25 21.80
C GLY A 185 -7.19 2.99 20.91
N PHE A 186 -8.04 3.00 19.88
CA PHE A 186 -8.23 1.88 18.97
C PHE A 186 -7.83 2.25 17.53
N PRO A 187 -7.25 1.32 16.75
CA PRO A 187 -6.95 1.60 15.37
C PRO A 187 -8.23 1.78 14.56
N ASN A 188 -8.29 2.84 13.76
CA ASN A 188 -9.28 3.01 12.70
C ASN A 188 -8.58 2.86 11.35
N PRO A 189 -8.66 1.67 10.71
CA PRO A 189 -7.92 1.40 9.48
C PRO A 189 -8.35 2.30 8.31
N TYR A 190 -9.61 2.75 8.30
CA TYR A 190 -10.09 3.67 7.28
C TYR A 190 -9.44 5.06 7.41
N ALA A 191 -9.36 5.60 8.63
CA ALA A 191 -8.66 6.86 8.88
C ALA A 191 -7.19 6.77 8.45
N ASP A 192 -6.50 5.65 8.78
CA ASP A 192 -5.12 5.41 8.37
C ASP A 192 -4.97 5.34 6.84
N MET A 193 -5.93 4.78 6.13
CA MET A 193 -5.92 4.69 4.67
C MET A 193 -6.08 6.05 3.98
N VAL A 194 -6.88 6.96 4.57
CA VAL A 194 -7.27 8.21 3.91
C VAL A 194 -6.58 9.46 4.44
N LYS A 195 -5.84 9.39 5.55
CA LYS A 195 -5.23 10.55 6.20
C LYS A 195 -4.09 11.21 5.44
N GLY A 196 -3.59 10.59 4.38
CA GLY A 196 -2.50 11.17 3.61
C GLY A 196 -2.00 10.28 2.49
N TYR A 197 -1.04 10.79 1.76
CA TYR A 197 -0.41 10.10 0.65
C TYR A 197 1.10 10.27 0.65
N LYS A 198 1.76 9.38 -0.08
CA LYS A 198 3.19 9.40 -0.35
C LYS A 198 3.43 9.16 -1.83
N ASP A 199 4.17 10.07 -2.44
CA ASP A 199 4.72 9.92 -3.78
C ASP A 199 6.23 9.79 -3.69
N ARG A 200 6.80 8.75 -4.31
CA ARG A 200 8.24 8.55 -4.39
C ARG A 200 8.63 8.24 -5.82
N PHE A 201 9.66 8.91 -6.27
CA PHE A 201 10.29 8.64 -7.55
C PHE A 201 11.75 8.27 -7.33
N THR A 202 12.16 7.12 -7.85
CA THR A 202 13.55 6.69 -7.83
C THR A 202 14.05 6.48 -9.25
N ASN A 203 15.32 6.80 -9.47
CA ASN A 203 16.01 6.58 -10.70
C ASN A 203 17.39 5.97 -10.44
N THR A 204 17.68 4.84 -11.07
CA THR A 204 19.00 4.22 -11.07
C THR A 204 19.51 4.18 -12.49
N ILE A 205 20.67 4.78 -12.75
CA ILE A 205 21.37 4.69 -14.04
C ILE A 205 22.72 4.05 -13.79
N PHE A 206 23.04 3.06 -14.61
CA PHE A 206 24.34 2.41 -14.65
C PHE A 206 24.87 2.44 -16.08
N SER A 207 26.10 2.93 -16.23
CA SER A 207 26.81 2.94 -17.51
C SER A 207 28.19 2.36 -17.33
N GLN A 208 28.62 1.53 -18.25
CA GLN A 208 29.94 0.90 -18.28
C GLN A 208 30.50 0.90 -19.68
N VAL A 209 31.74 1.25 -19.79
CA VAL A 209 32.54 1.09 -21.03
C VAL A 209 33.72 0.20 -20.69
N GLN A 210 33.97 -0.78 -21.55
CA GLN A 210 35.10 -1.70 -21.47
C GLN A 210 35.83 -1.68 -22.80
N ILE A 211 37.13 -1.59 -22.76
CA ILE A 211 38.01 -1.74 -23.90
C ILE A 211 38.91 -2.95 -23.68
N GLU A 212 39.06 -3.74 -24.73
CA GLU A 212 40.05 -4.82 -24.82
C GLU A 212 40.91 -4.59 -26.02
N GLN A 213 42.22 -4.60 -25.81
CA GLN A 213 43.24 -4.44 -26.85
C GLN A 213 44.15 -5.67 -26.85
N ASP A 214 44.20 -6.35 -27.97
CA ASP A 214 45.23 -7.36 -28.25
C ASP A 214 46.55 -6.67 -28.56
N LEU A 215 47.57 -6.99 -27.80
CA LEU A 215 48.92 -6.44 -27.91
C LEU A 215 49.93 -7.52 -28.37
N SER A 216 49.44 -8.57 -29.03
CA SER A 216 50.27 -9.67 -29.56
C SER A 216 51.37 -9.19 -30.54
N PHE A 217 51.22 -7.97 -31.08
CA PHE A 217 52.26 -7.33 -31.88
C PHE A 217 53.48 -6.90 -31.05
N ILE A 218 53.37 -6.81 -29.73
CA ILE A 218 54.46 -6.55 -28.78
C ILE A 218 54.97 -7.86 -28.24
N THR A 219 54.06 -8.70 -27.72
CA THR A 219 54.40 -10.01 -27.13
C THR A 219 53.22 -10.94 -27.34
N GLU A 220 53.46 -12.15 -27.85
CA GLU A 220 52.41 -13.15 -28.08
C GLU A 220 51.56 -13.41 -26.84
N GLY A 221 50.26 -13.35 -27.00
CA GLY A 221 49.28 -13.56 -25.91
C GLY A 221 49.07 -12.34 -24.99
N LEU A 222 49.81 -11.24 -25.17
CA LEU A 222 49.61 -10.04 -24.36
C LEU A 222 48.28 -9.35 -24.71
N LYS A 223 47.47 -9.07 -23.70
CA LYS A 223 46.21 -8.32 -23.84
C LYS A 223 46.09 -7.24 -22.77
N PHE A 224 45.59 -6.11 -23.16
CA PHE A 224 45.18 -5.05 -22.24
C PHE A 224 43.64 -5.02 -22.11
N ARG A 225 43.12 -4.91 -20.89
CA ARG A 225 41.69 -4.72 -20.63
C ARG A 225 41.52 -3.57 -19.66
N GLY A 226 40.78 -2.54 -20.11
CA GLY A 226 40.38 -1.40 -19.29
C GLY A 226 38.86 -1.35 -19.15
N MET A 227 38.38 -0.87 -17.99
CA MET A 227 36.96 -0.71 -17.74
C MET A 227 36.73 0.54 -16.90
N ALA A 228 35.70 1.30 -17.27
CA ALA A 228 35.16 2.40 -16.48
C ALA A 228 33.66 2.21 -16.32
N SER A 229 33.14 2.49 -15.11
CA SER A 229 31.72 2.42 -14.87
C SER A 229 31.27 3.55 -13.93
N VAL A 230 30.04 4.00 -14.12
CA VAL A 230 29.39 4.97 -13.26
C VAL A 230 27.98 4.46 -12.89
N ARG A 231 27.60 4.63 -11.65
CA ARG A 231 26.24 4.37 -11.16
C ARG A 231 25.73 5.61 -10.45
N THR A 232 24.54 6.05 -10.84
CA THR A 232 23.82 7.14 -10.20
C THR A 232 22.51 6.61 -9.63
N TYR A 233 22.19 6.99 -8.41
CA TYR A 233 20.91 6.76 -7.77
C TYR A 233 20.34 8.09 -7.33
N THR A 234 19.09 8.34 -7.67
CA THR A 234 18.35 9.53 -7.26
C THR A 234 17.02 9.09 -6.67
N GLU A 235 16.66 9.67 -5.54
CA GLU A 235 15.36 9.48 -4.90
C GLU A 235 14.75 10.83 -4.55
N ASN A 236 13.47 10.97 -4.86
CA ASN A 236 12.66 12.10 -4.46
C ASN A 236 11.38 11.56 -3.85
N GLU A 237 11.09 11.93 -2.59
CA GLU A 237 9.89 11.53 -1.88
C GLU A 237 9.15 12.78 -1.39
N ASN A 238 7.84 12.79 -1.63
CA ASN A 238 6.91 13.78 -1.12
C ASN A 238 5.80 13.06 -0.37
N SER A 239 5.62 13.38 0.91
CA SER A 239 4.56 12.83 1.75
C SER A 239 3.76 13.97 2.38
N ARG A 240 2.43 13.82 2.38
CA ARG A 240 1.51 14.75 3.04
C ARG A 240 0.49 13.95 3.81
N GLU A 241 0.28 14.34 5.06
CA GLU A 241 -0.73 13.75 5.91
C GLU A 241 -1.31 14.79 6.88
N TYR A 242 -2.52 14.51 7.35
CA TYR A 242 -3.14 15.24 8.45
C TYR A 242 -3.37 14.30 9.64
N THR A 243 -3.49 14.87 10.83
CA THR A 243 -3.86 14.12 12.03
C THR A 243 -5.38 14.02 12.10
N PRO A 244 -5.95 12.80 12.00
CA PRO A 244 -7.40 12.63 12.10
C PRO A 244 -7.92 13.02 13.48
N PHE A 245 -9.09 13.66 13.53
CA PHE A 245 -9.88 13.77 14.74
C PHE A 245 -10.81 12.56 14.86
N TYR A 246 -10.89 12.02 16.05
CA TYR A 246 -11.67 10.83 16.33
C TYR A 246 -12.88 11.15 17.22
N TYR A 247 -13.98 10.46 16.94
CA TYR A 247 -15.24 10.68 17.59
C TYR A 247 -15.85 9.35 18.04
N GLY A 248 -16.57 9.37 19.15
CA GLY A 248 -17.24 8.20 19.71
C GLY A 248 -18.70 8.50 20.04
N MET A 249 -19.52 7.45 20.14
CA MET A 249 -20.86 7.56 20.66
C MET A 249 -20.84 7.22 22.16
N ALA A 250 -21.41 8.11 22.97
CA ALA A 250 -21.69 7.86 24.38
C ALA A 250 -23.19 7.72 24.59
N GLU A 251 -23.59 6.76 25.41
CA GLU A 251 -24.95 6.63 25.94
C GLU A 251 -25.02 7.43 27.23
N VAL A 252 -25.98 8.35 27.34
CA VAL A 252 -26.23 9.13 28.53
C VAL A 252 -27.67 8.86 28.98
N GLU A 253 -27.85 8.42 30.24
CA GLU A 253 -29.14 8.24 30.83
C GLU A 253 -29.69 9.60 31.25
N THR A 254 -30.86 9.96 30.72
CA THR A 254 -31.57 11.19 31.01
C THR A 254 -32.91 10.87 31.70
N GLU A 255 -33.58 11.90 32.25
CA GLU A 255 -34.92 11.74 32.81
C GLU A 255 -35.97 11.23 31.79
N LEU A 256 -35.69 11.41 30.49
CA LEU A 256 -36.56 11.01 29.38
C LEU A 256 -36.18 9.65 28.77
N GLY A 257 -35.07 9.04 29.22
CA GLY A 257 -34.55 7.78 28.69
C GLY A 257 -33.06 7.84 28.35
N ILE A 258 -32.60 6.90 27.50
CA ILE A 258 -31.20 6.85 27.04
C ILE A 258 -31.07 7.70 25.79
N GLU A 259 -30.16 8.67 25.82
CA GLU A 259 -29.79 9.48 24.68
C GLU A 259 -28.36 9.14 24.25
N ASN A 260 -28.11 9.20 22.93
CA ASN A 260 -26.81 8.95 22.36
C ASN A 260 -26.18 10.26 21.90
N TYR A 261 -24.96 10.53 22.34
CA TYR A 261 -24.20 11.71 21.98
C TYR A 261 -22.91 11.34 21.26
N LEU A 262 -22.63 12.13 20.21
CA LEU A 262 -21.34 12.09 19.53
C LEU A 262 -20.37 13.04 20.27
N TYR A 263 -19.17 12.58 20.62
CA TYR A 263 -18.16 13.35 21.37
C TYR A 263 -16.75 13.19 20.79
#